data_914041e51557f65b0de54497dd5a4de1
#
_entry.id   914041e51557f65b0de54497dd5a4de1
#
_cell.length_a   1.000
_cell.length_b   1.000
_cell.length_c   1.000
_cell.angle_alpha   90.00
_cell.angle_beta   90.00
_cell.angle_gamma   90.00
#
_symmetry.space_group_name_H-M   'P 1'
#
loop_
_entity.id
_entity.type
_entity.pdbx_description
1 polymer ?
#
loop_
_entity_poly.entity_id
_entity_poly.type
_entity_poly.pdbx_seq_one_letter_code
_entity_poly.pdbx_strand_id
1 'polypeptide(L)'
;MRFRIQSLVGMVGALLLCGLCLSQNSVAQSSNSNAAKTDASDVESKRAAHCTKTGGLVEYRKPYYNTNSDPSQWLVLAGGEAFCQYTKESDGSRIHISISSLTATEPSLAVLAYYAQVPWNGQGNGNPASFYCTQLGGSDSFGGVSPFGGGWVKFGAIDEVLEACIFPDNSTIDSWGLLYHSVNIIRGKDLAYVLRFKNPYAAQADAKE
;
A
#
# COMPACT_ATOMS: atom_id res chain seq x y z
N MET A 1 25.85 42.78 18.68
CA MET A 1 26.53 42.14 19.82
C MET A 1 27.50 41.10 19.27
N ARG A 2 28.79 41.37 19.42
CA ARG A 2 29.88 40.48 18.98
C ARG A 2 30.21 39.55 20.15
N PHE A 3 30.29 38.23 19.93
CA PHE A 3 30.94 37.32 20.87
C PHE A 3 32.10 36.59 20.19
N ARG A 4 33.19 36.63 20.89
CA ARG A 4 34.54 36.22 20.50
C ARG A 4 34.73 34.70 20.65
N ILE A 5 35.52 34.20 19.72
CA ILE A 5 36.21 32.91 19.71
C ILE A 5 37.25 32.90 20.87
N GLN A 6 37.30 31.80 21.61
CA GLN A 6 38.52 31.41 22.33
C GLN A 6 38.89 29.97 22.00
N SER A 7 40.06 29.88 21.44
CA SER A 7 40.84 28.69 21.14
C SER A 7 41.52 28.20 22.41
N LEU A 8 41.54 26.91 22.63
CA LEU A 8 42.47 26.26 23.59
C LEU A 8 43.07 25.02 22.93
N VAL A 9 44.38 25.13 22.76
CA VAL A 9 45.34 24.11 22.33
C VAL A 9 45.82 23.38 23.58
N GLY A 10 45.97 22.07 23.51
CA GLY A 10 46.59 21.32 24.60
C GLY A 10 46.77 19.83 24.33
N MET A 11 47.89 19.46 23.82
CA MET A 11 48.87 18.43 24.22
C MET A 11 48.54 16.93 24.09
N VAL A 12 49.16 16.34 23.13
CA VAL A 12 50.12 15.20 23.08
C VAL A 12 50.04 14.16 24.22
N GLY A 13 49.81 12.92 23.82
CA GLY A 13 50.04 11.72 24.62
C GLY A 13 50.05 10.47 23.75
N ALA A 14 51.23 10.06 23.28
CA ALA A 14 51.45 8.82 22.57
C ALA A 14 51.47 7.64 23.56
N LEU A 15 50.73 6.59 23.26
CA LEU A 15 50.98 5.25 23.82
C LEU A 15 50.70 4.18 22.76
N LEU A 16 51.77 3.60 22.27
CA LEU A 16 51.78 2.34 21.54
C LEU A 16 51.34 1.21 22.47
N LEU A 17 50.34 0.46 22.11
CA LEU A 17 50.16 -0.91 22.58
C LEU A 17 49.63 -1.79 21.44
N CYS A 18 50.52 -2.70 21.09
CA CYS A 18 50.35 -3.83 20.21
C CYS A 18 49.21 -4.73 20.72
N GLY A 19 48.22 -5.01 19.88
CA GLY A 19 47.14 -5.95 20.22
C GLY A 19 46.68 -6.69 18.96
N LEU A 20 47.12 -7.94 18.86
CA LEU A 20 46.62 -8.90 17.87
C LEU A 20 45.12 -8.87 17.79
N CYS A 21 44.54 -8.41 16.68
CA CYS A 21 43.15 -8.66 16.35
C CYS A 21 43.08 -9.94 15.53
N LEU A 22 42.58 -10.94 16.19
CA LEU A 22 42.09 -12.18 15.62
C LEU A 22 41.04 -11.87 14.54
N SER A 23 41.27 -12.32 13.33
CA SER A 23 40.33 -12.43 12.24
C SER A 23 39.24 -13.43 12.65
N GLN A 24 38.07 -12.95 13.07
CA GLN A 24 36.89 -13.78 13.25
C GLN A 24 35.93 -13.59 12.06
N ASN A 25 35.95 -14.56 11.19
CA ASN A 25 34.87 -15.18 10.42
C ASN A 25 33.63 -14.35 10.08
N SER A 26 33.64 -13.80 8.87
CA SER A 26 32.46 -13.30 8.13
C SER A 26 31.80 -14.38 7.29
N VAL A 27 31.50 -15.56 7.81
CA VAL A 27 30.90 -16.66 7.01
C VAL A 27 29.42 -16.91 7.34
N ALA A 28 28.87 -16.30 8.40
CA ALA A 28 27.52 -16.62 8.86
C ALA A 28 26.37 -15.76 8.28
N GLN A 29 26.65 -14.73 7.47
CA GLN A 29 25.61 -13.81 6.98
C GLN A 29 25.05 -14.13 5.58
N SER A 30 25.71 -14.98 4.80
CA SER A 30 25.27 -15.28 3.43
C SER A 30 24.13 -16.30 3.34
N SER A 31 23.99 -17.20 4.28
CA SER A 31 22.96 -18.26 4.24
C SER A 31 21.57 -17.76 4.68
N ASN A 32 21.49 -16.82 5.62
CA ASN A 32 20.20 -16.27 6.10
C ASN A 32 19.51 -15.35 5.08
N SER A 33 20.27 -14.62 4.26
CA SER A 33 19.69 -13.74 3.26
C SER A 33 19.02 -14.49 2.10
N ASN A 34 19.55 -15.64 1.73
CA ASN A 34 18.98 -16.46 0.65
C ASN A 34 17.72 -17.22 1.11
N ALA A 35 17.68 -17.75 2.31
CA ALA A 35 16.50 -18.39 2.88
C ALA A 35 15.34 -17.40 3.02
N ALA A 36 15.58 -16.22 3.60
CA ALA A 36 14.56 -15.18 3.74
C ALA A 36 14.04 -14.68 2.38
N LYS A 37 14.90 -14.60 1.35
CA LYS A 37 14.49 -14.20 0.01
C LYS A 37 13.63 -15.26 -0.69
N THR A 38 13.94 -16.54 -0.47
CA THR A 38 13.16 -17.67 -1.01
C THR A 38 11.78 -17.71 -0.37
N ASP A 39 11.69 -17.57 0.95
CA ASP A 39 10.41 -17.55 1.67
C ASP A 39 9.51 -16.38 1.23
N ALA A 40 10.08 -15.19 1.02
CA ALA A 40 9.33 -14.02 0.54
C ALA A 40 8.77 -14.23 -0.87
N SER A 41 9.54 -14.84 -1.78
CA SER A 41 9.09 -15.14 -3.14
C SER A 41 7.97 -16.19 -3.17
N ASP A 42 8.05 -17.19 -2.31
CA ASP A 42 7.03 -18.22 -2.19
C ASP A 42 5.71 -17.67 -1.61
N VAL A 43 5.80 -16.79 -0.64
CA VAL A 43 4.62 -16.10 -0.07
C VAL A 43 3.94 -15.26 -1.14
N GLU A 44 4.70 -14.48 -1.91
CA GLU A 44 4.14 -13.63 -2.97
C GLU A 44 3.52 -14.46 -4.09
N SER A 45 4.15 -15.57 -4.49
CA SER A 45 3.59 -16.51 -5.46
C SER A 45 2.26 -17.11 -5.00
N LYS A 46 2.13 -17.49 -3.73
CA LYS A 46 0.89 -18.01 -3.15
C LYS A 46 -0.23 -16.96 -3.09
N ARG A 47 0.13 -15.71 -2.83
CA ARG A 47 -0.80 -14.57 -2.86
C ARG A 47 -1.32 -14.32 -4.26
N ALA A 48 -0.43 -14.28 -5.26
CA ALA A 48 -0.78 -14.14 -6.66
C ALA A 48 -1.69 -15.29 -7.14
N ALA A 49 -1.38 -16.53 -6.75
CA ALA A 49 -2.21 -17.70 -7.06
C ALA A 49 -3.62 -17.61 -6.45
N HIS A 50 -3.78 -17.00 -5.26
CA HIS A 50 -5.11 -16.78 -4.68
C HIS A 50 -5.93 -15.78 -5.51
N CYS A 51 -5.33 -14.67 -5.93
CA CYS A 51 -5.97 -13.70 -6.81
C CYS A 51 -6.50 -14.37 -8.09
N THR A 52 -5.64 -15.09 -8.82
CA THR A 52 -6.04 -15.76 -10.08
C THR A 52 -7.08 -16.84 -9.86
N LYS A 53 -6.95 -17.65 -8.82
CA LYS A 53 -7.92 -18.71 -8.47
C LYS A 53 -9.30 -18.14 -8.16
N THR A 54 -9.38 -16.92 -7.64
CA THR A 54 -10.66 -16.26 -7.34
C THR A 54 -11.20 -15.43 -8.50
N GLY A 55 -10.57 -15.49 -9.68
CA GLY A 55 -11.00 -14.85 -10.92
C GLY A 55 -10.47 -13.44 -11.09
N GLY A 56 -9.43 -13.06 -10.34
CA GLY A 56 -8.74 -11.78 -10.49
C GLY A 56 -7.55 -11.86 -11.44
N LEU A 57 -7.09 -10.69 -11.87
CA LEU A 57 -5.85 -10.47 -12.62
C LEU A 57 -4.83 -9.82 -11.70
N VAL A 58 -3.64 -10.40 -11.60
CA VAL A 58 -2.53 -9.78 -10.86
C VAL A 58 -1.88 -8.71 -11.71
N GLU A 59 -1.77 -7.51 -11.17
CA GLU A 59 -1.12 -6.38 -11.80
C GLU A 59 -0.09 -5.78 -10.86
N TYR A 60 1.14 -5.58 -11.36
CA TYR A 60 2.13 -4.80 -10.64
C TYR A 60 2.02 -3.33 -11.05
N ARG A 61 1.84 -2.44 -10.06
CA ARG A 61 1.69 -1.01 -10.26
C ARG A 61 2.78 -0.24 -9.51
N LYS A 62 3.23 0.87 -10.10
CA LYS A 62 4.14 1.82 -9.48
C LYS A 62 3.40 3.09 -9.10
N PRO A 63 3.77 3.73 -7.98
CA PRO A 63 3.23 5.03 -7.65
C PRO A 63 3.85 6.10 -8.56
N TYR A 64 3.00 7.00 -9.06
CA TYR A 64 3.40 8.15 -9.85
C TYR A 64 2.90 9.43 -9.19
N TYR A 65 3.71 10.46 -9.25
CA TYR A 65 3.38 11.81 -8.83
C TYR A 65 3.10 12.68 -10.05
N ASN A 66 2.27 13.74 -9.87
CA ASN A 66 1.93 14.71 -10.90
C ASN A 66 1.02 14.15 -12.00
N THR A 67 0.13 13.20 -11.66
CA THR A 67 -0.74 12.54 -12.65
C THR A 67 -1.87 13.42 -13.19
N ASN A 68 -2.06 14.63 -12.65
CA ASN A 68 -2.98 15.64 -13.20
C ASN A 68 -2.38 16.46 -14.36
N SER A 69 -1.10 16.24 -14.65
CA SER A 69 -0.38 16.90 -15.74
C SER A 69 -0.23 15.98 -16.95
N ASP A 70 0.39 16.48 -18.01
CA ASP A 70 0.77 15.65 -19.15
C ASP A 70 1.65 14.45 -18.70
N PRO A 71 1.41 13.23 -19.23
CA PRO A 71 2.18 12.05 -18.85
C PRO A 71 3.70 12.17 -18.95
N SER A 72 4.20 13.04 -19.85
CA SER A 72 5.64 13.34 -19.96
C SER A 72 6.22 14.04 -18.73
N GLN A 73 5.37 14.61 -17.88
CA GLN A 73 5.73 15.31 -16.64
C GLN A 73 5.53 14.46 -15.39
N TRP A 74 5.05 13.23 -15.54
CA TRP A 74 4.85 12.34 -14.40
C TRP A 74 6.18 11.85 -13.83
N LEU A 75 6.26 11.79 -12.52
CA LEU A 75 7.43 11.29 -11.81
C LEU A 75 7.13 9.92 -11.21
N VAL A 76 7.92 8.93 -11.59
CA VAL A 76 7.87 7.60 -10.98
C VAL A 76 8.45 7.70 -9.58
N LEU A 77 7.68 7.31 -8.59
CA LEU A 77 8.15 7.23 -7.21
C LEU A 77 8.79 5.86 -6.94
N ALA A 78 9.57 5.79 -5.86
CA ALA A 78 10.17 4.54 -5.42
C ALA A 78 9.11 3.53 -4.96
N GLY A 79 9.43 2.25 -5.10
CA GLY A 79 8.54 1.17 -4.69
C GLY A 79 7.61 0.70 -5.81
N GLY A 80 6.62 -0.04 -5.41
CA GLY A 80 5.58 -0.63 -6.25
C GLY A 80 4.86 -1.72 -5.47
N GLU A 81 3.67 -2.06 -5.91
CA GLU A 81 2.81 -3.03 -5.25
C GLU A 81 2.06 -3.90 -6.26
N ALA A 82 1.84 -5.14 -5.89
CA ALA A 82 1.00 -6.05 -6.66
C ALA A 82 -0.46 -5.92 -6.20
N PHE A 83 -1.34 -5.67 -7.14
CA PHE A 83 -2.77 -5.59 -6.95
C PHE A 83 -3.47 -6.79 -7.60
N CYS A 84 -4.57 -7.21 -7.01
CA CYS A 84 -5.55 -8.06 -7.65
C CYS A 84 -6.68 -7.19 -8.21
N GLN A 85 -6.84 -7.20 -9.52
CA GLN A 85 -7.94 -6.53 -10.22
C GLN A 85 -9.06 -7.53 -10.47
N TYR A 86 -10.27 -7.19 -10.06
CA TYR A 86 -11.47 -7.89 -10.46
C TYR A 86 -12.29 -7.00 -11.40
N THR A 87 -12.73 -7.56 -12.51
CA THR A 87 -13.55 -6.87 -13.51
C THR A 87 -14.93 -7.52 -13.57
N LYS A 88 -15.98 -6.71 -13.58
CA LYS A 88 -17.35 -7.14 -13.79
C LYS A 88 -17.65 -7.11 -15.29
N GLU A 89 -17.93 -8.28 -15.86
CA GLU A 89 -18.10 -8.40 -17.31
C GLU A 89 -19.31 -7.60 -17.85
N SER A 90 -20.36 -7.45 -17.03
CA SER A 90 -21.60 -6.82 -17.47
C SER A 90 -21.50 -5.32 -17.73
N ASP A 91 -20.57 -4.62 -17.04
CA ASP A 91 -20.44 -3.16 -17.12
C ASP A 91 -18.99 -2.67 -17.21
N GLY A 92 -18.01 -3.57 -17.20
CA GLY A 92 -16.58 -3.26 -17.26
C GLY A 92 -16.03 -2.60 -16.01
N SER A 93 -16.84 -2.43 -14.96
CA SER A 93 -16.39 -1.84 -13.70
C SER A 93 -15.31 -2.71 -13.04
N ARG A 94 -14.40 -2.06 -12.30
CA ARG A 94 -13.25 -2.74 -11.70
C ARG A 94 -13.15 -2.38 -10.23
N ILE A 95 -12.55 -3.29 -9.46
CA ILE A 95 -12.05 -3.04 -8.11
C ILE A 95 -10.65 -3.62 -7.97
N HIS A 96 -9.77 -2.90 -7.29
CA HIS A 96 -8.41 -3.31 -7.02
C HIS A 96 -8.17 -3.40 -5.52
N ILE A 97 -7.45 -4.42 -5.12
CA ILE A 97 -6.98 -4.57 -3.74
C ILE A 97 -5.55 -5.12 -3.77
N SER A 98 -4.67 -4.64 -2.90
CA SER A 98 -3.34 -5.24 -2.80
C SER A 98 -3.42 -6.72 -2.51
N ILE A 99 -2.56 -7.52 -3.14
CA ILE A 99 -2.60 -8.98 -2.93
C ILE A 99 -2.23 -9.37 -1.50
N SER A 100 -1.48 -8.52 -0.81
CA SER A 100 -1.21 -8.66 0.63
C SER A 100 -2.49 -8.52 1.46
N SER A 101 -3.29 -7.48 1.22
CA SER A 101 -4.58 -7.26 1.90
C SER A 101 -5.61 -8.34 1.55
N LEU A 102 -5.71 -8.71 0.26
CA LEU A 102 -6.61 -9.76 -0.21
C LEU A 102 -6.40 -11.09 0.50
N THR A 103 -5.13 -11.43 0.78
CA THR A 103 -4.73 -12.74 1.29
C THR A 103 -4.38 -12.76 2.77
N ALA A 104 -4.47 -11.64 3.45
CA ALA A 104 -4.28 -11.56 4.89
C ALA A 104 -5.28 -12.46 5.61
N THR A 105 -4.81 -13.23 6.60
CA THR A 105 -5.65 -14.05 7.48
C THR A 105 -6.04 -13.32 8.75
N GLU A 106 -5.32 -12.24 9.06
CA GLU A 106 -5.63 -11.30 10.12
C GLU A 106 -6.21 -10.00 9.52
N PRO A 107 -6.97 -9.21 10.30
CA PRO A 107 -7.60 -8.00 9.79
C PRO A 107 -6.55 -6.96 9.38
N SER A 108 -6.72 -6.41 8.18
CA SER A 108 -6.06 -5.16 7.77
C SER A 108 -7.09 -4.04 7.71
N LEU A 109 -6.62 -2.79 7.81
CA LEU A 109 -7.52 -1.63 7.80
C LEU A 109 -8.30 -1.51 6.49
N ALA A 110 -7.67 -1.83 5.34
CA ALA A 110 -8.36 -1.87 4.04
C ALA A 110 -9.51 -2.89 4.02
N VAL A 111 -9.30 -4.07 4.58
CA VAL A 111 -10.32 -5.12 4.65
C VAL A 111 -11.42 -4.77 5.65
N LEU A 112 -11.06 -4.21 6.79
CA LEU A 112 -12.04 -3.74 7.78
C LEU A 112 -12.88 -2.59 7.22
N ALA A 113 -12.28 -1.65 6.50
CA ALA A 113 -12.98 -0.55 5.84
C ALA A 113 -13.99 -1.07 4.79
N TYR A 114 -13.60 -2.08 4.01
CA TYR A 114 -14.50 -2.72 3.04
C TYR A 114 -15.72 -3.37 3.74
N TYR A 115 -15.49 -4.12 4.80
CA TYR A 115 -16.57 -4.80 5.53
C TYR A 115 -17.46 -3.86 6.33
N ALA A 116 -16.91 -2.77 6.87
CA ALA A 116 -17.65 -1.84 7.70
C ALA A 116 -18.71 -1.05 6.93
N GLN A 117 -18.53 -0.85 5.63
CA GLN A 117 -19.44 -0.09 4.77
C GLN A 117 -19.91 1.24 5.40
N VAL A 118 -18.97 1.95 6.03
CA VAL A 118 -19.29 3.22 6.69
C VAL A 118 -19.98 4.15 5.70
N PRO A 119 -21.17 4.68 6.00
CA PRO A 119 -21.85 5.60 5.08
C PRO A 119 -20.99 6.84 4.79
N TRP A 120 -20.90 7.21 3.50
CA TRP A 120 -20.24 8.46 3.14
C TRP A 120 -21.03 9.66 3.67
N ASN A 121 -20.31 10.59 4.31
CA ASN A 121 -20.91 11.76 4.91
C ASN A 121 -21.27 12.89 3.91
N GLY A 122 -20.89 12.71 2.61
CA GLY A 122 -21.16 13.69 1.56
C GLY A 122 -20.30 14.95 1.64
N GLN A 123 -19.27 14.98 2.48
CA GLN A 123 -18.45 16.16 2.72
C GLN A 123 -17.24 16.22 1.79
N GLY A 124 -16.91 17.42 1.31
CA GLY A 124 -15.70 17.68 0.53
C GLY A 124 -16.03 18.32 -0.84
N ASN A 125 -15.11 19.15 -1.32
CA ASN A 125 -15.17 19.76 -2.66
C ASN A 125 -14.04 19.18 -3.51
N GLY A 126 -14.34 18.24 -4.40
CA GLY A 126 -13.36 17.57 -5.26
C GLY A 126 -13.69 16.11 -5.48
N ASN A 127 -12.68 15.26 -5.51
CA ASN A 127 -12.84 13.83 -5.75
C ASN A 127 -13.51 13.14 -4.54
N PRO A 128 -14.76 12.65 -4.66
CA PRO A 128 -15.47 12.06 -3.54
C PRO A 128 -14.83 10.77 -3.01
N ALA A 129 -14.14 10.00 -3.86
CA ALA A 129 -13.45 8.79 -3.43
C ALA A 129 -12.25 9.12 -2.52
N SER A 130 -11.53 10.21 -2.83
CA SER A 130 -10.44 10.71 -1.99
C SER A 130 -10.93 11.16 -0.61
N PHE A 131 -12.03 11.91 -0.57
CA PHE A 131 -12.64 12.30 0.70
C PHE A 131 -13.16 11.11 1.50
N TYR A 132 -13.75 10.14 0.83
CA TYR A 132 -14.20 8.92 1.49
C TYR A 132 -13.04 8.11 2.07
N CYS A 133 -11.94 7.96 1.32
CA CYS A 133 -10.71 7.35 1.83
C CYS A 133 -10.21 8.05 3.11
N THR A 134 -10.19 9.39 3.09
CA THR A 134 -9.81 10.18 4.27
C THR A 134 -10.79 10.01 5.44
N GLN A 135 -12.10 9.94 5.17
CA GLN A 135 -13.11 9.64 6.19
C GLN A 135 -12.86 8.30 6.88
N LEU A 136 -12.35 7.32 6.15
CA LEU A 136 -12.01 5.99 6.67
C LEU A 136 -10.63 5.94 7.36
N GLY A 137 -9.90 7.04 7.40
CA GLY A 137 -8.56 7.13 8.02
C GLY A 137 -7.41 6.73 7.11
N GLY A 138 -7.64 6.63 5.81
CA GLY A 138 -6.62 6.41 4.79
C GLY A 138 -6.19 7.68 4.07
N SER A 139 -5.33 7.53 3.08
CA SER A 139 -4.90 8.56 2.14
C SER A 139 -4.73 7.97 0.74
N ASP A 140 -5.21 8.67 -0.28
CA ASP A 140 -4.97 8.33 -1.69
C ASP A 140 -4.11 9.39 -2.42
N SER A 141 -3.70 10.43 -1.71
CA SER A 141 -2.92 11.54 -2.24
C SER A 141 -1.43 11.30 -2.07
N PHE A 142 -0.72 11.19 -3.17
CA PHE A 142 0.74 11.17 -3.16
C PHE A 142 1.30 12.57 -2.91
N GLY A 143 2.03 12.72 -1.79
CA GLY A 143 2.69 13.96 -1.42
C GLY A 143 1.77 15.05 -0.88
N GLY A 144 0.46 14.86 -0.83
CA GLY A 144 -0.50 15.83 -0.28
C GLY A 144 -0.45 17.21 -0.95
N VAL A 145 0.11 17.32 -2.14
CA VAL A 145 0.33 18.58 -2.86
C VAL A 145 -0.67 18.68 -4.00
N SER A 146 -1.82 19.29 -3.70
CA SER A 146 -2.77 19.72 -4.73
C SER A 146 -2.16 20.91 -5.53
N PRO A 147 -2.30 20.98 -6.87
CA PRO A 147 -3.17 20.18 -7.74
C PRO A 147 -2.46 19.06 -8.51
N PHE A 148 -1.28 18.67 -8.10
CA PHE A 148 -0.42 17.81 -8.93
C PHE A 148 -0.93 16.36 -9.07
N GLY A 149 -1.69 15.87 -8.09
CA GLY A 149 -2.23 14.53 -8.14
C GLY A 149 -1.19 13.44 -7.96
N GLY A 150 -1.65 12.22 -7.92
CA GLY A 150 -0.85 11.01 -7.85
C GLY A 150 -1.73 9.79 -7.99
N GLY A 151 -1.12 8.64 -8.17
CA GLY A 151 -1.83 7.37 -8.25
C GLY A 151 -0.93 6.23 -8.66
N TRP A 152 -1.52 5.05 -8.74
CA TRP A 152 -0.81 3.82 -9.09
C TRP A 152 -1.02 3.49 -10.55
N VAL A 153 0.07 3.36 -11.31
CA VAL A 153 0.03 3.10 -12.75
C VAL A 153 0.61 1.73 -13.03
N LYS A 154 -0.09 0.97 -13.86
CA LYS A 154 0.36 -0.33 -14.33
C LYS A 154 1.61 -0.17 -15.20
N PHE A 155 2.60 -1.02 -15.00
CA PHE A 155 3.79 -1.02 -15.82
C PHE A 155 3.44 -1.20 -17.31
N GLY A 156 3.90 -0.27 -18.14
CA GLY A 156 3.66 -0.26 -19.58
C GLY A 156 2.30 0.29 -20.03
N ALA A 157 1.39 0.69 -19.12
CA ALA A 157 0.11 1.31 -19.44
C ALA A 157 -0.07 2.58 -18.59
N ILE A 158 0.01 3.76 -19.25
CA ILE A 158 -0.10 5.08 -18.58
C ILE A 158 -1.52 5.66 -18.65
N ASP A 159 -2.44 4.99 -19.29
CA ASP A 159 -3.82 5.40 -19.52
C ASP A 159 -4.77 5.09 -18.36
N GLU A 160 -4.30 4.34 -17.38
CA GLU A 160 -5.09 3.93 -16.21
C GLU A 160 -4.38 4.28 -14.90
N VAL A 161 -4.74 5.41 -14.32
CA VAL A 161 -4.31 5.79 -12.97
C VAL A 161 -5.30 5.22 -11.96
N LEU A 162 -4.81 4.34 -11.08
CA LEU A 162 -5.59 3.83 -9.95
C LEU A 162 -5.44 4.76 -8.75
N GLU A 163 -6.54 5.29 -8.28
CA GLU A 163 -6.63 5.96 -6.98
C GLU A 163 -6.86 4.90 -5.90
N ALA A 164 -5.84 4.60 -5.14
CA ALA A 164 -5.91 3.60 -4.09
C ALA A 164 -5.79 4.23 -2.70
N CYS A 165 -6.72 3.88 -1.84
CA CYS A 165 -6.71 4.26 -0.43
C CYS A 165 -5.65 3.44 0.31
N ILE A 166 -4.64 4.11 0.84
CA ILE A 166 -3.56 3.54 1.64
C ILE A 166 -3.83 3.83 3.10
N PHE A 167 -3.89 2.81 3.91
CA PHE A 167 -4.11 2.91 5.35
C PHE A 167 -2.79 2.94 6.15
N PRO A 168 -2.82 3.38 7.43
CA PRO A 168 -1.62 3.44 8.29
C PRO A 168 -0.88 2.11 8.49
N ASP A 169 -1.55 0.97 8.27
CA ASP A 169 -0.95 -0.37 8.29
C ASP A 169 -0.36 -0.79 6.93
N ASN A 170 -0.27 0.14 5.96
CA ASN A 170 0.13 -0.05 4.58
C ASN A 170 -0.79 -0.98 3.76
N SER A 171 -1.96 -1.31 4.26
CA SER A 171 -2.95 -2.01 3.46
C SER A 171 -3.59 -1.08 2.44
N THR A 172 -3.87 -1.60 1.23
CA THR A 172 -4.25 -0.76 0.09
C THR A 172 -5.45 -1.34 -0.66
N ILE A 173 -6.41 -0.48 -1.00
CA ILE A 173 -7.62 -0.83 -1.76
C ILE A 173 -8.08 0.35 -2.62
N ASP A 174 -8.77 0.07 -3.72
CA ASP A 174 -9.38 1.03 -4.64
C ASP A 174 -10.31 2.02 -3.89
N SER A 175 -10.01 3.32 -3.96
CA SER A 175 -10.80 4.37 -3.30
C SER A 175 -12.22 4.46 -3.85
N TRP A 176 -12.37 4.37 -5.19
CA TRP A 176 -13.68 4.33 -5.83
C TRP A 176 -14.44 3.05 -5.51
N GLY A 177 -13.74 1.91 -5.46
CA GLY A 177 -14.32 0.64 -5.04
C GLY A 177 -14.92 0.71 -3.64
N LEU A 178 -14.23 1.33 -2.69
CA LEU A 178 -14.73 1.57 -1.33
C LEU A 178 -15.95 2.48 -1.32
N LEU A 179 -15.88 3.63 -2.02
CA LEU A 179 -16.99 4.60 -2.05
C LEU A 179 -18.26 3.98 -2.62
N TYR A 180 -18.19 3.30 -3.76
CA TYR A 180 -19.36 2.65 -4.35
C TYR A 180 -19.91 1.53 -3.46
N HIS A 181 -19.02 0.77 -2.81
CA HIS A 181 -19.44 -0.27 -1.87
C HIS A 181 -20.19 0.27 -0.66
N SER A 182 -19.87 1.47 -0.19
CA SER A 182 -20.59 2.13 0.92
C SER A 182 -22.07 2.43 0.64
N VAL A 183 -22.45 2.45 -0.64
CA VAL A 183 -23.82 2.64 -1.11
C VAL A 183 -24.38 1.39 -1.80
N ASN A 184 -23.84 0.21 -1.47
CA ASN A 184 -24.24 -1.10 -1.99
C ASN A 184 -24.07 -1.28 -3.51
N ILE A 185 -23.18 -0.53 -4.13
CA ILE A 185 -22.82 -0.72 -5.54
C ILE A 185 -21.51 -1.53 -5.63
N ILE A 186 -21.60 -2.74 -6.15
CA ILE A 186 -20.45 -3.62 -6.34
C ILE A 186 -19.79 -3.33 -7.68
N ARG A 187 -18.56 -2.80 -7.62
CA ARG A 187 -17.67 -2.69 -8.78
C ARG A 187 -16.80 -3.94 -8.87
N GLY A 188 -16.53 -4.41 -10.07
CA GLY A 188 -15.73 -5.59 -10.29
C GLY A 188 -16.35 -6.82 -9.64
N LYS A 189 -15.93 -7.13 -8.44
CA LYS A 189 -16.40 -8.28 -7.65
C LYS A 189 -16.62 -7.88 -6.20
N ASP A 190 -17.62 -8.46 -5.56
CA ASP A 190 -17.76 -8.34 -4.12
C ASP A 190 -16.61 -9.07 -3.43
N LEU A 191 -15.75 -8.28 -2.77
CA LEU A 191 -14.56 -8.81 -2.13
C LEU A 191 -14.87 -9.69 -0.91
N ALA A 192 -16.06 -9.60 -0.33
CA ALA A 192 -16.47 -10.45 0.78
C ALA A 192 -16.38 -11.96 0.46
N TYR A 193 -16.54 -12.32 -0.83
CA TYR A 193 -16.44 -13.71 -1.28
C TYR A 193 -15.00 -14.20 -1.51
N VAL A 194 -14.04 -13.30 -1.64
CA VAL A 194 -12.65 -13.62 -2.05
C VAL A 194 -11.61 -13.28 -0.98
N LEU A 195 -11.92 -12.38 -0.05
CA LEU A 195 -11.08 -12.07 1.09
C LEU A 195 -10.87 -13.30 1.98
N ARG A 196 -9.64 -13.54 2.40
CA ARG A 196 -9.33 -14.62 3.35
C ARG A 196 -9.80 -14.31 4.76
N PHE A 197 -9.55 -13.11 5.24
CA PHE A 197 -10.13 -12.65 6.50
C PHE A 197 -11.64 -12.49 6.34
N LYS A 198 -12.39 -13.04 7.29
CA LYS A 198 -13.85 -13.05 7.21
C LYS A 198 -14.46 -11.84 7.91
N ASN A 199 -15.63 -11.43 7.45
CA ASN A 199 -16.33 -10.26 7.96
C ASN A 199 -16.56 -10.35 9.48
N PRO A 200 -15.94 -9.48 10.28
CA PRO A 200 -16.10 -9.49 11.73
C PRO A 200 -17.44 -8.88 12.19
N TYR A 201 -18.14 -8.20 11.29
CA TYR A 201 -19.40 -7.52 11.57
C TYR A 201 -20.62 -8.38 11.23
N ALA A 202 -20.46 -9.50 10.55
CA ALA A 202 -21.56 -10.39 10.14
C ALA A 202 -22.39 -10.88 11.33
N ALA A 203 -21.75 -11.27 12.42
CA ALA A 203 -22.42 -11.74 13.64
C ALA A 203 -23.20 -10.64 14.39
N GLN A 204 -22.98 -9.36 14.09
CA GLN A 204 -23.69 -8.23 14.71
C GLN A 204 -24.96 -7.87 13.94
N ALA A 205 -25.07 -8.24 12.67
CA ALA A 205 -26.27 -8.04 11.88
C ALA A 205 -27.41 -8.98 12.31
N ASP A 206 -27.07 -10.24 12.57
CA ASP A 206 -28.06 -11.26 13.00
C ASP A 206 -28.59 -11.06 14.42
N ALA A 207 -27.94 -10.22 15.21
CA ALA A 207 -28.36 -9.92 16.60
C ALA A 207 -29.35 -8.74 16.71
N LYS A 208 -29.71 -8.09 15.59
CA LYS A 208 -30.60 -6.93 15.54
C LYS A 208 -31.97 -7.22 14.91
N GLU A 209 -32.22 -8.45 14.49
CA GLU A 209 -33.53 -8.99 14.10
C GLU A 209 -34.17 -9.73 15.28
#